data_927cae83cf0ab2e0ee4195dcf845c55a
#
_entry.id   927cae83cf0ab2e0ee4195dcf845c55a
#
_cell.length_a   1.000
_cell.length_b   1.000
_cell.length_c   1.000
_cell.angle_alpha   90.00
_cell.angle_beta   90.00
_cell.angle_gamma   90.00
#
_symmetry.space_group_name_H-M   'P 1'
#
loop_
_entity.id
_entity.type
_entity.pdbx_description
1 polymer ?
#
loop_
_entity_poly.entity_id
_entity_poly.type
_entity_poly.pdbx_seq_one_letter_code
_entity_poly.pdbx_strand_id
1 'polypeptide(L)'
;MIKVAFFTNDLKNIDAHFGSGEQFAVYDVTKEGSTLFRIVPTGDERTEGRVEMLQDEGVDIMYCVEIGPAAAAKVVNGKIFPIKYKEVVRIEDELQKLSTMIASNPPPFIQKILEQRG
;
A
#
# COMPACT_ATOMS: atom_id res chain seq x y z
N MET A 1 -8.01 11.09 5.27
CA MET A 1 -7.74 10.12 4.17
C MET A 1 -6.46 9.36 4.45
N ILE A 2 -6.30 8.19 3.87
CA ILE A 2 -5.03 7.46 3.88
C ILE A 2 -4.59 7.21 2.44
N LYS A 3 -3.30 7.01 2.24
CA LYS A 3 -2.75 6.75 0.91
C LYS A 3 -2.14 5.35 0.93
N VAL A 4 -2.58 4.49 0.01
CA VAL A 4 -2.17 3.09 -0.03
C VAL A 4 -1.59 2.72 -1.39
N ALA A 5 -0.65 1.78 -1.39
CA ALA A 5 -0.03 1.28 -2.61
C ALA A 5 -0.25 -0.22 -2.74
N PHE A 6 -0.58 -0.67 -3.94
CA PHE A 6 -0.77 -2.08 -4.25
C PHE A 6 0.24 -2.50 -5.29
N PHE A 7 1.09 -3.48 -4.97
CA PHE A 7 1.95 -4.11 -5.97
C PHE A 7 1.09 -5.04 -6.81
N THR A 8 0.99 -4.74 -8.10
CA THR A 8 0.02 -5.38 -8.98
C THR A 8 0.55 -5.50 -10.41
N ASN A 9 0.26 -6.64 -11.04
CA ASN A 9 0.62 -6.85 -12.45
C ASN A 9 -0.49 -6.40 -13.39
N ASP A 10 -1.76 -6.52 -12.97
CA ASP A 10 -2.91 -6.30 -13.85
C ASP A 10 -3.77 -5.10 -13.46
N LEU A 11 -3.40 -4.36 -12.42
CA LEU A 11 -4.12 -3.20 -11.88
C LEU A 11 -5.49 -3.56 -11.28
N LYS A 12 -5.78 -4.84 -11.12
CA LYS A 12 -7.04 -5.33 -10.55
C LYS A 12 -6.83 -6.13 -9.28
N ASN A 13 -5.69 -6.81 -9.18
CA ASN A 13 -5.38 -7.73 -8.10
C ASN A 13 -4.08 -7.36 -7.41
N ILE A 14 -4.00 -7.65 -6.10
CA ILE A 14 -2.74 -7.62 -5.36
C ILE A 14 -2.08 -8.96 -5.68
N ASP A 15 -1.23 -8.98 -6.70
CA ASP A 15 -0.68 -10.20 -7.25
C ASP A 15 0.82 -10.13 -7.55
N ALA A 16 1.50 -9.12 -7.06
CA ALA A 16 2.92 -8.94 -7.31
C ALA A 16 3.74 -8.96 -6.02
N HIS A 17 4.99 -9.38 -6.14
CA HIS A 17 5.97 -9.38 -5.06
C HIS A 17 6.54 -7.98 -4.89
N PHE A 18 6.89 -7.63 -3.66
CA PHE A 18 7.54 -6.34 -3.39
C PHE A 18 8.85 -6.18 -4.15
N GLY A 19 9.68 -7.23 -4.16
CA GLY A 19 11.03 -7.16 -4.71
C GLY A 19 11.12 -7.24 -6.22
N SER A 20 10.12 -7.82 -6.89
CA SER A 20 10.15 -8.05 -8.33
C SER A 20 8.97 -7.44 -9.08
N GLY A 21 8.00 -6.88 -8.37
CA GLY A 21 6.86 -6.24 -9.02
C GLY A 21 7.30 -5.07 -9.89
N GLU A 22 6.73 -4.96 -11.09
CA GLU A 22 7.13 -3.95 -12.07
C GLU A 22 6.44 -2.60 -11.86
N GLN A 23 5.42 -2.57 -11.03
CA GLN A 23 4.66 -1.35 -10.75
C GLN A 23 3.86 -1.48 -9.46
N PHE A 24 3.44 -0.33 -8.95
CA PHE A 24 2.44 -0.30 -7.90
C PHE A 24 1.43 0.82 -8.19
N ALA A 25 0.19 0.59 -7.78
CA ALA A 25 -0.90 1.56 -7.93
C ALA A 25 -1.16 2.23 -6.60
N VAL A 26 -1.20 3.56 -6.59
CA VAL A 26 -1.42 4.36 -5.39
C VAL A 26 -2.84 4.90 -5.40
N TYR A 27 -3.55 4.71 -4.30
CA TYR A 27 -4.93 5.20 -4.13
C TYR A 27 -5.04 6.08 -2.90
N ASP A 28 -5.88 7.11 -3.01
CA ASP A 28 -6.36 7.87 -1.87
C ASP A 28 -7.65 7.23 -1.37
N VAL A 29 -7.73 6.96 -0.08
CA VAL A 29 -8.89 6.27 0.52
C VAL A 29 -9.49 7.13 1.63
N THR A 30 -10.80 7.36 1.56
CA THR A 30 -11.56 8.08 2.56
C THR A 30 -12.76 7.23 3.01
N LYS A 31 -13.52 7.72 3.96
CA LYS A 31 -14.75 7.06 4.40
C LYS A 31 -15.82 6.99 3.31
N GLU A 32 -15.73 7.86 2.29
CA GLU A 32 -16.67 7.88 1.17
C GLU A 32 -16.26 6.97 0.02
N GLY A 33 -15.00 6.51 -0.01
CA GLY A 33 -14.52 5.66 -1.09
C GLY A 33 -13.05 5.87 -1.38
N SER A 34 -12.66 5.55 -2.61
CA SER A 34 -11.26 5.60 -3.03
C SER A 34 -11.12 6.20 -4.41
N THR A 35 -9.95 6.77 -4.69
CA THR A 35 -9.60 7.36 -5.98
C THR A 35 -8.19 6.96 -6.35
N LEU A 36 -8.00 6.49 -7.58
CA LEU A 36 -6.66 6.19 -8.09
C LEU A 36 -5.88 7.50 -8.17
N PHE A 37 -4.73 7.53 -7.49
CA PHE A 37 -3.85 8.69 -7.47
C PHE A 37 -2.81 8.59 -8.58
N ARG A 38 -2.08 7.46 -8.66
CA ARG A 38 -0.99 7.30 -9.62
C ARG A 38 -0.62 5.82 -9.75
N ILE A 39 -0.17 5.45 -10.95
CA ILE A 39 0.47 4.15 -11.21
C ILE A 39 1.96 4.44 -11.37
N VAL A 40 2.80 3.79 -10.56
CA VAL A 40 4.22 4.07 -10.49
C VAL A 40 5.01 2.85 -10.95
N PRO A 41 5.75 2.94 -12.08
CA PRO A 41 6.64 1.85 -12.49
C PRO A 41 7.87 1.84 -11.59
N THR A 42 8.33 0.65 -11.22
CA THR A 42 9.47 0.49 -10.31
C THR A 42 10.83 0.57 -11.02
N GLY A 43 10.86 0.36 -12.35
CA GLY A 43 12.10 0.39 -13.10
C GLY A 43 13.09 -0.66 -12.60
N ASP A 44 14.35 -0.26 -12.46
CA ASP A 44 15.43 -1.14 -11.99
C ASP A 44 15.66 -1.02 -10.48
N GLU A 45 14.78 -0.31 -9.77
CA GLU A 45 14.98 -0.04 -8.35
C GLU A 45 14.88 -1.31 -7.51
N ARG A 46 15.76 -1.43 -6.52
CA ARG A 46 15.77 -2.50 -5.53
C ARG A 46 15.12 -2.02 -4.24
N THR A 47 15.33 -2.76 -3.15
CA THR A 47 14.61 -2.54 -1.90
C THR A 47 14.66 -1.08 -1.41
N GLU A 48 15.82 -0.49 -1.26
CA GLU A 48 15.92 0.90 -0.77
C GLU A 48 15.25 1.88 -1.72
N GLY A 49 15.49 1.74 -3.02
CA GLY A 49 14.87 2.59 -4.03
C GLY A 49 13.36 2.45 -4.05
N ARG A 50 12.86 1.23 -3.89
CA ARG A 50 11.40 0.98 -3.85
C ARG A 50 10.77 1.62 -2.61
N VAL A 51 11.43 1.56 -1.46
CA VAL A 51 10.96 2.24 -0.25
C VAL A 51 10.92 3.75 -0.47
N GLU A 52 11.98 4.32 -1.07
CA GLU A 52 12.00 5.76 -1.39
C GLU A 52 10.87 6.15 -2.34
N MET A 53 10.59 5.33 -3.35
CA MET A 53 9.48 5.59 -4.28
C MET A 53 8.14 5.63 -3.54
N LEU A 54 7.91 4.70 -2.62
CA LEU A 54 6.70 4.71 -1.79
C LEU A 54 6.64 5.95 -0.90
N GLN A 55 7.75 6.34 -0.31
CA GLN A 55 7.83 7.55 0.51
C GLN A 55 7.55 8.82 -0.31
N ASP A 56 8.12 8.89 -1.52
CA ASP A 56 7.93 10.03 -2.42
C ASP A 56 6.46 10.20 -2.80
N GLU A 57 5.72 9.09 -2.89
CA GLU A 57 4.28 9.13 -3.17
C GLU A 57 3.44 9.37 -1.91
N GLY A 58 4.05 9.44 -0.74
CA GLY A 58 3.33 9.68 0.51
C GLY A 58 2.53 8.48 1.00
N VAL A 59 2.96 7.27 0.66
CA VAL A 59 2.23 6.04 0.98
C VAL A 59 2.27 5.73 2.47
N ASP A 60 1.13 5.39 3.04
CA ASP A 60 1.00 4.96 4.44
C ASP A 60 1.03 3.44 4.59
N ILE A 61 0.39 2.73 3.66
CA ILE A 61 0.27 1.27 3.70
C ILE A 61 0.61 0.72 2.32
N MET A 62 1.43 -0.32 2.26
CA MET A 62 1.71 -1.00 1.00
C MET A 62 1.28 -2.47 1.09
N TYR A 63 0.76 -2.98 -0.02
CA TYR A 63 0.25 -4.35 -0.12
C TYR A 63 1.02 -5.11 -1.18
N CYS A 64 1.31 -6.39 -0.88
CA CYS A 64 1.99 -7.29 -1.82
C CYS A 64 1.61 -8.74 -1.48
N VAL A 65 1.99 -9.70 -2.34
CA VAL A 65 1.78 -11.12 -2.04
C VAL A 65 3.03 -11.77 -1.46
N GLU A 66 4.19 -11.12 -1.57
CA GLU A 66 5.43 -11.63 -1.00
C GLU A 66 6.40 -10.49 -0.72
N ILE A 67 7.05 -10.56 0.44
CA ILE A 67 8.11 -9.63 0.82
C ILE A 67 9.03 -10.34 1.81
N GLY A 68 10.34 -10.24 1.61
CA GLY A 68 11.31 -10.83 2.52
C GLY A 68 11.39 -10.08 3.85
N PRO A 69 11.87 -10.73 4.92
CA PRO A 69 11.94 -10.08 6.25
C PRO A 69 12.80 -8.83 6.28
N ALA A 70 13.94 -8.84 5.59
CA ALA A 70 14.83 -7.67 5.54
C ALA A 70 14.17 -6.50 4.82
N ALA A 71 13.47 -6.77 3.71
CA ALA A 71 12.75 -5.75 2.96
C ALA A 71 11.59 -5.20 3.79
N ALA A 72 10.84 -6.07 4.46
CA ALA A 72 9.74 -5.66 5.32
C ALA A 72 10.23 -4.72 6.44
N ALA A 73 11.37 -5.01 7.04
CA ALA A 73 11.97 -4.15 8.06
C ALA A 73 12.30 -2.77 7.51
N LYS A 74 12.82 -2.70 6.29
CA LYS A 74 13.12 -1.41 5.65
C LYS A 74 11.87 -0.60 5.35
N VAL A 75 10.80 -1.26 4.93
CA VAL A 75 9.50 -0.60 4.72
C VAL A 75 8.99 -0.01 6.02
N VAL A 76 9.02 -0.79 7.10
CA VAL A 76 8.58 -0.32 8.43
C VAL A 76 9.46 0.84 8.92
N ASN A 77 10.77 0.74 8.75
CA ASN A 77 11.69 1.83 9.13
C ASN A 77 11.42 3.09 8.30
N GLY A 78 10.89 2.95 7.10
CA GLY A 78 10.49 4.05 6.25
C GLY A 78 9.14 4.66 6.61
N LYS A 79 8.53 4.23 7.73
CA LYS A 79 7.24 4.70 8.22
C LYS A 79 6.06 4.28 7.33
N ILE A 80 6.17 3.12 6.69
CA ILE A 80 5.13 2.54 5.83
C ILE A 80 4.74 1.20 6.44
N PHE A 81 3.44 0.92 6.49
CA PHE A 81 2.91 -0.32 7.06
C PHE A 81 2.79 -1.38 5.96
N PRO A 82 3.59 -2.47 5.98
CA PRO A 82 3.49 -3.50 4.95
C PRO A 82 2.41 -4.53 5.29
N ILE A 83 1.61 -4.90 4.28
CA ILE A 83 0.63 -5.96 4.41
C ILE A 83 0.91 -6.98 3.31
N LYS A 84 1.11 -8.23 3.72
CA LYS A 84 1.34 -9.34 2.82
C LYS A 84 0.15 -10.30 2.88
N TYR A 85 -0.45 -10.57 1.73
CA TYR A 85 -1.49 -11.58 1.62
C TYR A 85 -0.92 -12.85 1.02
N LYS A 86 -1.32 -14.00 1.57
CA LYS A 86 -0.88 -15.31 1.06
C LYS A 86 -1.53 -15.64 -0.28
N GLU A 87 -2.69 -15.08 -0.54
CA GLU A 87 -3.47 -15.32 -1.74
C GLU A 87 -3.70 -14.03 -2.48
N VAL A 88 -4.00 -14.13 -3.76
CA VAL A 88 -4.35 -12.97 -4.58
C VAL A 88 -5.67 -12.39 -4.07
N VAL A 89 -5.66 -11.09 -3.79
CA VAL A 89 -6.84 -10.34 -3.31
C VAL A 89 -7.13 -9.23 -4.31
N ARG A 90 -8.40 -8.98 -4.59
CA ARG A 90 -8.79 -7.89 -5.49
C ARG A 90 -8.56 -6.56 -4.82
N ILE A 91 -7.95 -5.64 -5.56
CA ILE A 91 -7.69 -4.26 -5.08
C ILE A 91 -9.01 -3.61 -4.65
N GLU A 92 -10.06 -3.74 -5.46
CA GLU A 92 -11.37 -3.15 -5.17
C GLU A 92 -11.93 -3.62 -3.83
N ASP A 93 -11.80 -4.90 -3.52
CA ASP A 93 -12.28 -5.46 -2.26
C ASP A 93 -11.52 -4.88 -1.07
N GLU A 94 -10.21 -4.74 -1.21
CA GLU A 94 -9.38 -4.17 -0.14
C GLU A 94 -9.69 -2.68 0.06
N LEU A 95 -9.89 -1.93 -1.02
CA LEU A 95 -10.24 -0.52 -0.96
C LEU A 95 -11.58 -0.31 -0.25
N GLN A 96 -12.57 -1.15 -0.57
CA GLN A 96 -13.89 -1.07 0.07
C GLN A 96 -13.79 -1.39 1.57
N LYS A 97 -13.01 -2.40 1.93
CA LYS A 97 -12.75 -2.76 3.32
C LYS A 97 -12.12 -1.60 4.08
N LEU A 98 -11.12 -0.94 3.50
CA LEU A 98 -10.46 0.20 4.11
C LEU A 98 -11.42 1.38 4.33
N SER A 99 -12.22 1.72 3.33
CA SER A 99 -13.22 2.79 3.45
C SER A 99 -14.22 2.50 4.56
N THR A 100 -14.67 1.26 4.65
CA THR A 100 -15.60 0.82 5.70
C THR A 100 -14.96 0.95 7.09
N MET A 101 -13.69 0.55 7.23
CA MET A 101 -12.98 0.69 8.50
C MET A 101 -12.79 2.14 8.91
N ILE A 102 -12.47 3.02 7.97
CA ILE A 102 -12.32 4.45 8.24
C ILE A 102 -13.66 5.06 8.68
N ALA A 103 -14.75 4.65 8.04
CA ALA A 103 -16.08 5.20 8.30
C ALA A 103 -16.66 4.80 9.65
N SER A 104 -16.37 3.58 10.11
CA SER A 104 -17.06 3.03 11.30
C SER A 104 -16.15 2.95 12.52
N ASN A 105 -15.11 2.13 12.49
CA ASN A 105 -14.29 1.88 13.66
C ASN A 105 -12.87 1.50 13.22
N PRO A 106 -12.05 2.49 12.84
CA PRO A 106 -10.72 2.19 12.35
C PRO A 106 -9.86 1.54 13.43
N PRO A 107 -9.12 0.47 13.08
CA PRO A 107 -8.19 -0.16 14.02
C PRO A 107 -7.07 0.83 14.41
N PRO A 108 -6.36 0.56 15.52
CA PRO A 108 -5.34 1.51 16.03
C PRO A 108 -4.31 1.98 15.00
N PHE A 109 -3.84 1.10 14.11
CA PHE A 109 -2.83 1.52 13.14
C PHE A 109 -3.40 2.49 12.10
N ILE A 110 -4.67 2.33 11.72
CA ILE A 110 -5.36 3.27 10.82
C ILE A 110 -5.62 4.59 11.55
N GLN A 111 -6.06 4.53 12.81
CA GLN A 111 -6.28 5.73 13.62
C GLN A 111 -5.00 6.57 13.70
N LYS A 112 -3.86 5.92 13.93
CA LYS A 112 -2.58 6.59 14.00
C LYS A 112 -2.22 7.30 12.71
N ILE A 113 -2.44 6.65 11.57
CA ILE A 113 -2.21 7.26 10.26
C ILE A 113 -3.09 8.49 10.07
N LEU A 114 -4.38 8.38 10.38
CA LEU A 114 -5.33 9.48 10.25
C LEU A 114 -4.93 10.67 11.13
N GLU A 115 -4.49 10.41 12.36
CA GLU A 115 -4.03 11.45 13.27
C GLU A 115 -2.78 12.17 12.75
N GLN A 116 -1.83 11.43 12.18
CA GLN A 116 -0.60 11.99 11.64
C GLN A 116 -0.84 12.83 10.40
N ARG A 117 -1.86 12.50 9.62
CA ARG A 117 -2.21 13.29 8.44
C ARG A 117 -3.04 14.53 8.79
N GLY A 118 -3.49 14.59 9.99
CA GLY A 118 -4.19 15.75 10.52
C GLY A 118 -5.61 15.85 10.37
#